data_08359850668dc936d2b6923094433b25
#
_entry.id   08359850668dc936d2b6923094433b25
#
_cell.length_a   1.000
_cell.length_b   1.000
_cell.length_c   1.000
_cell.angle_alpha   90.00
_cell.angle_beta   90.00
_cell.angle_gamma   90.00
#
_symmetry.space_group_name_H-M   'P 1'
#
loop_
_entity.id
_entity.type
_entity.pdbx_description
1 polymer ?
#
loop_
_entity_poly.entity_id
_entity_poly.type
_entity_poly.pdbx_seq_one_letter_code
_entity_poly.pdbx_strand_id
1 'polypeptide(L)'
;MPEMMKYRKTGKFKLGFLTLLLSVLFVACGSGASDADRQIKSKTDLKGAVIGVQLGTTSDGLATELEKEGGGTKVERYNKGADAIQALLQGKIDCMVTDEAPAKAFQRVNPSLRILPETFDASSFAICVAKDHAELQQSINHAIRILKENGVIDSIVNRHLERGIAVAYTPKTSEVKKVGPEALQKLGLKTSLRFATNATFEPFEYYQNGKIVGIDVDVANAIGDVMGVDVEILDMEFDAIITS
;
A
#
# COMPACT_ATOMS: atom_id res chain seq x y z
N MET A 1 -8.32 -4.10 5.75
CA MET A 1 -8.77 -3.09 6.74
C MET A 1 -7.76 -1.96 6.76
N PRO A 2 -8.12 -0.70 6.43
CA PRO A 2 -7.20 0.41 6.61
C PRO A 2 -6.98 0.70 8.10
N GLU A 3 -5.71 0.81 8.51
CA GLU A 3 -5.31 1.12 9.88
C GLU A 3 -4.53 2.44 9.96
N MET A 4 -4.55 3.07 11.14
CA MET A 4 -3.84 4.32 11.41
C MET A 4 -2.50 4.08 12.12
N MET A 5 -1.43 4.69 11.61
CA MET A 5 -0.08 4.64 12.20
C MET A 5 0.34 5.98 12.77
N LYS A 6 1.05 5.95 13.91
CA LYS A 6 1.56 7.14 14.60
C LYS A 6 2.99 7.00 15.12
N TYR A 7 3.71 8.12 15.16
CA TYR A 7 5.04 8.26 15.74
C TYR A 7 5.00 8.63 17.23
N ARG A 8 5.85 8.03 18.06
CA ARG A 8 6.08 8.38 19.47
C ARG A 8 7.44 9.03 19.64
N LYS A 9 7.48 10.31 20.02
CA LYS A 9 8.72 10.98 20.42
C LYS A 9 9.23 10.42 21.75
N THR A 10 10.44 9.88 21.78
CA THR A 10 11.17 9.55 23.00
C THR A 10 12.29 10.55 23.23
N GLY A 11 12.35 11.09 24.45
CA GLY A 11 13.58 11.51 25.09
C GLY A 11 14.09 12.92 24.79
N LYS A 12 13.99 13.77 25.82
CA LYS A 12 14.68 15.05 25.93
C LYS A 12 16.18 14.85 26.09
N PHE A 13 16.98 15.31 25.13
CA PHE A 13 18.41 15.49 25.33
C PHE A 13 18.65 16.90 25.90
N LYS A 14 19.16 16.99 27.13
CA LYS A 14 19.64 18.23 27.71
C LYS A 14 21.08 18.45 27.26
N LEU A 15 21.32 19.50 26.51
CA LEU A 15 22.69 20.01 26.33
C LEU A 15 22.72 21.48 26.73
N GLY A 16 23.68 21.79 27.58
CA GLY A 16 23.79 23.05 28.31
C GLY A 16 24.28 24.21 27.46
N PHE A 17 23.84 25.31 27.89
CA PHE A 17 24.27 26.71 27.83
C PHE A 17 25.57 27.07 27.11
N LEU A 18 25.44 27.91 26.09
CA LEU A 18 26.33 29.07 25.94
C LEU A 18 25.56 30.19 25.24
N THR A 19 25.43 31.31 25.96
CA THR A 19 24.80 32.56 25.54
C THR A 19 25.67 33.35 24.59
N LEU A 20 25.08 33.77 23.43
CA LEU A 20 25.52 35.03 22.79
C LEU A 20 24.29 35.79 22.27
N LEU A 21 24.09 36.98 22.84
CA LEU A 21 23.04 37.94 22.43
C LEU A 21 23.37 38.44 21.01
N LEU A 22 22.41 38.30 20.08
CA LEU A 22 22.20 39.25 19.02
C LEU A 22 20.69 39.34 18.69
N SER A 23 20.11 40.46 19.15
CA SER A 23 18.72 40.82 18.91
C SER A 23 18.54 41.24 17.44
N VAL A 24 17.76 40.45 16.68
CA VAL A 24 17.08 40.94 15.47
C VAL A 24 15.62 40.52 15.56
N LEU A 25 14.76 41.51 15.78
CA LEU A 25 13.32 41.40 15.66
C LEU A 25 12.96 41.10 14.18
N PHE A 26 12.52 39.89 13.91
CA PHE A 26 11.66 39.61 12.76
C PHE A 26 10.28 39.23 13.28
N VAL A 27 9.37 40.18 13.23
CA VAL A 27 7.94 39.89 13.29
C VAL A 27 7.54 39.34 11.95
N ALA A 28 7.43 38.02 11.85
CA ALA A 28 6.72 37.35 10.78
C ALA A 28 5.42 36.79 11.39
N CYS A 29 4.34 37.54 11.25
CA CYS A 29 2.98 36.99 11.37
C CYS A 29 2.79 35.92 10.29
N GLY A 30 2.83 34.68 10.69
CA GLY A 30 2.39 33.50 9.94
C GLY A 30 1.75 32.58 10.94
N SER A 31 0.43 32.74 11.13
CA SER A 31 -0.40 31.87 11.95
C SER A 31 -0.51 30.49 11.30
N GLY A 32 0.41 29.62 11.64
CA GLY A 32 0.39 28.21 11.41
C GLY A 32 1.03 27.58 12.63
N ALA A 33 0.30 27.51 13.75
CA ALA A 33 0.68 26.69 14.87
C ALA A 33 0.65 25.22 14.38
N SER A 34 1.82 24.68 14.07
CA SER A 34 1.99 23.23 14.07
C SER A 34 1.79 22.80 15.52
N ASP A 35 0.67 22.15 15.81
CA ASP A 35 0.43 21.45 17.07
C ASP A 35 1.44 20.29 17.17
N ALA A 36 2.70 20.63 17.45
CA ALA A 36 3.82 19.67 17.51
C ALA A 36 3.66 18.62 18.63
N ASP A 37 2.52 18.63 19.32
CA ASP A 37 2.19 17.74 20.43
C ASP A 37 0.83 17.03 20.28
N ARG A 38 0.20 17.13 19.07
CA ARG A 38 -1.09 16.49 18.82
C ARG A 38 -0.95 14.98 18.89
N GLN A 39 -1.71 14.36 19.76
CA GLN A 39 -1.72 12.89 19.91
C GLN A 39 -3.01 12.30 19.33
N ILE A 40 -2.92 11.58 18.22
CA ILE A 40 -4.03 10.80 17.68
C ILE A 40 -4.14 9.51 18.48
N LYS A 41 -5.24 9.29 19.18
CA LYS A 41 -5.50 8.08 19.99
C LYS A 41 -6.70 7.31 19.48
N SER A 42 -7.60 7.99 18.77
CA SER A 42 -8.87 7.46 18.23
C SER A 42 -9.23 8.13 16.93
N LYS A 43 -10.26 7.64 16.23
CA LYS A 43 -10.79 8.26 15.02
C LYS A 43 -11.30 9.68 15.25
N THR A 44 -11.80 9.98 16.43
CA THR A 44 -12.31 11.33 16.76
C THR A 44 -11.21 12.39 16.77
N ASP A 45 -9.96 12.00 17.00
CA ASP A 45 -8.81 12.91 17.01
C ASP A 45 -8.34 13.29 15.58
N LEU A 46 -8.91 12.65 14.54
CA LEU A 46 -8.60 12.97 13.14
C LEU A 46 -9.11 14.34 12.72
N LYS A 47 -10.13 14.86 13.41
CA LYS A 47 -10.64 16.22 13.16
C LYS A 47 -9.55 17.26 13.43
N GLY A 48 -9.21 18.03 12.40
CA GLY A 48 -8.14 19.02 12.43
C GLY A 48 -6.72 18.42 12.35
N ALA A 49 -6.56 17.11 12.12
CA ALA A 49 -5.28 16.48 11.91
C ALA A 49 -4.77 16.65 10.48
N VAL A 50 -3.44 16.53 10.32
CA VAL A 50 -2.79 16.35 9.01
C VAL A 50 -2.63 14.86 8.78
N ILE A 51 -3.40 14.32 7.84
CA ILE A 51 -3.46 12.88 7.53
C ILE A 51 -2.64 12.59 6.28
N GLY A 52 -1.65 11.71 6.37
CA GLY A 52 -0.91 11.19 5.21
C GLY A 52 -1.60 9.99 4.61
N VAL A 53 -1.63 9.92 3.29
CA VAL A 53 -2.17 8.77 2.53
C VAL A 53 -1.33 8.52 1.27
N GLN A 54 -1.42 7.32 0.72
CA GLN A 54 -0.93 7.09 -0.63
C GLN A 54 -1.99 7.53 -1.64
N LEU A 55 -1.56 8.31 -2.64
CA LEU A 55 -2.41 8.90 -3.67
C LEU A 55 -3.22 7.83 -4.43
N GLY A 56 -4.51 8.08 -4.61
CA GLY A 56 -5.42 7.24 -5.41
C GLY A 56 -5.90 5.97 -4.74
N THR A 57 -5.50 5.70 -3.48
CA THR A 57 -5.96 4.53 -2.72
C THR A 57 -7.34 4.74 -2.07
N THR A 58 -7.93 3.64 -1.56
CA THR A 58 -9.15 3.73 -0.73
C THR A 58 -8.92 4.58 0.51
N SER A 59 -7.72 4.55 1.08
CA SER A 59 -7.32 5.40 2.21
C SER A 59 -7.33 6.89 1.86
N ASP A 60 -6.92 7.26 0.63
CA ASP A 60 -7.03 8.63 0.13
C ASP A 60 -8.50 9.06 0.01
N GLY A 61 -9.36 8.19 -0.53
CA GLY A 61 -10.80 8.44 -0.57
C GLY A 61 -11.40 8.70 0.81
N LEU A 62 -11.10 7.85 1.79
CA LEU A 62 -11.56 7.99 3.18
C LEU A 62 -11.05 9.30 3.82
N ALA A 63 -9.76 9.61 3.67
CA ALA A 63 -9.19 10.83 4.22
C ALA A 63 -9.77 12.08 3.56
N THR A 64 -10.04 12.02 2.24
CA THR A 64 -10.70 13.10 1.50
C THR A 64 -12.11 13.41 2.05
N GLU A 65 -12.89 12.38 2.41
CA GLU A 65 -14.20 12.60 3.02
C GLU A 65 -14.06 13.28 4.40
N LEU A 66 -13.10 12.86 5.23
CA LEU A 66 -12.81 13.52 6.51
C LEU A 66 -12.36 14.98 6.33
N GLU A 67 -11.62 15.30 5.28
CA GLU A 67 -11.22 16.67 4.93
C GLU A 67 -12.43 17.52 4.55
N LYS A 68 -13.38 16.97 3.77
CA LYS A 68 -14.63 17.63 3.36
C LYS A 68 -15.59 17.90 4.53
N GLU A 69 -15.60 17.03 5.55
CA GLU A 69 -16.36 17.25 6.77
C GLU A 69 -15.91 18.52 7.53
N GLY A 70 -14.72 19.02 7.22
CA GLY A 70 -14.16 20.25 7.75
C GLY A 70 -13.52 20.08 9.14
N GLY A 71 -13.49 21.15 9.92
CA GLY A 71 -12.86 21.12 11.24
C GLY A 71 -11.33 21.24 11.22
N GLY A 72 -10.76 21.63 10.06
CA GLY A 72 -9.32 21.87 9.91
C GLY A 72 -8.50 20.64 9.53
N THR A 73 -9.14 19.50 9.27
CA THR A 73 -8.48 18.30 8.74
C THR A 73 -7.85 18.59 7.39
N LYS A 74 -6.62 18.13 7.17
CA LYS A 74 -5.87 18.25 5.91
C LYS A 74 -5.37 16.90 5.46
N VAL A 75 -5.31 16.66 4.16
CA VAL A 75 -4.80 15.42 3.57
C VAL A 75 -3.54 15.71 2.77
N GLU A 76 -2.43 15.08 3.19
CA GLU A 76 -1.17 15.10 2.46
C GLU A 76 -1.01 13.78 1.69
N ARG A 77 -0.86 13.89 0.37
CA ARG A 77 -0.82 12.77 -0.57
C ARG A 77 0.60 12.46 -0.99
N TYR A 78 0.97 11.19 -0.94
CA TYR A 78 2.30 10.69 -1.29
C TYR A 78 2.17 9.62 -2.36
N ASN A 79 3.12 9.58 -3.30
CA ASN A 79 3.14 8.52 -4.33
C ASN A 79 3.44 7.15 -3.72
N LYS A 80 4.19 7.11 -2.61
CA LYS A 80 4.59 5.88 -1.92
C LYS A 80 4.26 5.95 -0.44
N GLY A 81 3.74 4.84 0.11
CA GLY A 81 3.49 4.74 1.55
C GLY A 81 4.73 5.00 2.40
N ALA A 82 5.91 4.60 1.94
CA ALA A 82 7.18 4.86 2.62
C ALA A 82 7.49 6.35 2.79
N ASP A 83 7.12 7.21 1.82
CA ASP A 83 7.32 8.65 1.90
C ASP A 83 6.38 9.28 2.95
N ALA A 84 5.13 8.78 3.04
CA ALA A 84 4.19 9.16 4.09
C ALA A 84 4.72 8.77 5.48
N ILE A 85 5.31 7.58 5.63
CA ILE A 85 5.98 7.14 6.87
C ILE A 85 7.13 8.06 7.24
N GLN A 86 7.97 8.45 6.28
CA GLN A 86 9.06 9.41 6.55
C GLN A 86 8.52 10.78 7.00
N ALA A 87 7.44 11.26 6.38
CA ALA A 87 6.78 12.49 6.81
C ALA A 87 6.21 12.39 8.23
N LEU A 88 5.61 11.23 8.58
CA LEU A 88 5.11 10.94 9.93
C LEU A 88 6.25 10.94 10.96
N LEU A 89 7.36 10.28 10.66
CA LEU A 89 8.52 10.22 11.54
C LEU A 89 9.17 11.59 11.74
N GLN A 90 9.09 12.48 10.74
CA GLN A 90 9.56 13.85 10.80
C GLN A 90 8.57 14.82 11.47
N GLY A 91 7.36 14.35 11.80
CA GLY A 91 6.31 15.18 12.39
C GLY A 91 5.69 16.18 11.43
N LYS A 92 5.77 15.93 10.11
CA LYS A 92 5.11 16.74 9.07
C LYS A 92 3.63 16.43 8.94
N ILE A 93 3.24 15.20 9.28
CA ILE A 93 1.87 14.71 9.37
C ILE A 93 1.63 14.13 10.76
N ASP A 94 0.39 14.13 11.21
CA ASP A 94 0.00 13.64 12.55
C ASP A 94 -0.24 12.13 12.55
N CYS A 95 -0.73 11.58 11.47
CA CYS A 95 -0.96 10.15 11.28
C CYS A 95 -0.96 9.78 9.79
N MET A 96 -0.89 8.48 9.51
CA MET A 96 -1.09 7.90 8.19
C MET A 96 -2.27 6.93 8.24
N VAL A 97 -3.11 6.94 7.20
CA VAL A 97 -4.15 5.92 6.97
C VAL A 97 -3.68 5.00 5.86
N THR A 98 -3.67 3.70 6.13
CA THR A 98 -3.26 2.65 5.19
C THR A 98 -3.89 1.32 5.61
N ASP A 99 -3.74 0.27 4.83
CA ASP A 99 -4.23 -1.07 5.17
C ASP A 99 -3.42 -1.71 6.32
N GLU A 100 -4.04 -2.64 7.04
CA GLU A 100 -3.47 -3.28 8.23
C GLU A 100 -2.14 -3.98 7.97
N ALA A 101 -2.04 -4.75 6.88
CA ALA A 101 -0.85 -5.53 6.62
C ALA A 101 0.37 -4.64 6.27
N PRO A 102 0.27 -3.62 5.38
CA PRO A 102 1.31 -2.62 5.20
C PRO A 102 1.63 -1.83 6.48
N ALA A 103 0.62 -1.46 7.29
CA ALA A 103 0.85 -0.81 8.57
C ALA A 103 1.76 -1.63 9.48
N LYS A 104 1.50 -2.93 9.60
CA LYS A 104 2.33 -3.88 10.35
C LYS A 104 3.74 -4.02 9.76
N ALA A 105 3.86 -4.03 8.43
CA ALA A 105 5.16 -4.07 7.77
C ALA A 105 5.99 -2.82 8.10
N PHE A 106 5.42 -1.63 8.03
CA PHE A 106 6.08 -0.40 8.42
C PHE A 106 6.43 -0.35 9.91
N GLN A 107 5.54 -0.83 10.79
CA GLN A 107 5.81 -0.88 12.23
C GLN A 107 6.98 -1.81 12.57
N ARG A 108 7.10 -2.94 11.87
CA ARG A 108 8.20 -3.91 12.08
C ARG A 108 9.57 -3.29 11.89
N VAL A 109 9.73 -2.42 10.88
CA VAL A 109 11.00 -1.74 10.60
C VAL A 109 11.12 -0.38 11.31
N ASN A 110 10.03 0.15 11.86
CA ASN A 110 9.97 1.39 12.63
C ASN A 110 9.23 1.16 13.95
N PRO A 111 9.87 0.55 14.97
CA PRO A 111 9.19 0.17 16.23
C PRO A 111 8.61 1.33 17.05
N SER A 112 8.98 2.59 16.72
CA SER A 112 8.40 3.80 17.29
C SER A 112 6.99 4.11 16.80
N LEU A 113 6.57 3.53 15.68
CA LEU A 113 5.21 3.66 15.14
C LEU A 113 4.24 2.87 16.00
N ARG A 114 3.02 3.39 16.10
CA ARG A 114 1.92 2.75 16.81
C ARG A 114 0.72 2.63 15.88
N ILE A 115 0.20 1.44 15.74
CA ILE A 115 -1.07 1.17 15.07
C ILE A 115 -2.20 1.37 16.09
N LEU A 116 -3.25 2.10 15.70
CA LEU A 116 -4.42 2.30 16.55
C LEU A 116 -5.34 1.08 16.47
N PRO A 117 -6.05 0.74 17.57
CA PRO A 117 -6.93 -0.42 17.59
C PRO A 117 -8.22 -0.21 16.78
N GLU A 118 -8.57 1.06 16.51
CA GLU A 118 -9.75 1.39 15.72
C GLU A 118 -9.45 1.29 14.24
N THR A 119 -10.29 0.56 13.50
CA THR A 119 -10.17 0.36 12.05
C THR A 119 -11.33 1.02 11.32
N PHE A 120 -11.11 1.40 10.06
CA PHE A 120 -12.18 1.71 9.13
C PHE A 120 -12.82 0.41 8.60
N ASP A 121 -13.88 0.56 7.79
CA ASP A 121 -14.55 -0.59 7.20
C ASP A 121 -13.59 -1.42 6.33
N ALA A 122 -13.81 -2.73 6.33
CA ALA A 122 -13.01 -3.64 5.54
C ALA A 122 -13.22 -3.39 4.04
N SER A 123 -12.12 -3.31 3.29
CA SER A 123 -12.13 -3.28 1.83
C SER A 123 -11.71 -4.62 1.24
N SER A 124 -12.07 -4.85 -0.01
CA SER A 124 -11.64 -6.02 -0.78
C SER A 124 -10.73 -5.58 -1.92
N PHE A 125 -9.68 -6.35 -2.18
CA PHE A 125 -8.83 -6.16 -3.35
C PHE A 125 -9.43 -6.85 -4.58
N ALA A 126 -9.22 -6.27 -5.75
CA ALA A 126 -9.67 -6.80 -7.02
C ALA A 126 -8.65 -6.53 -8.13
N ILE A 127 -8.63 -7.41 -9.13
CA ILE A 127 -7.84 -7.22 -10.34
C ILE A 127 -8.68 -6.42 -11.34
N CYS A 128 -8.14 -5.31 -11.82
CA CYS A 128 -8.76 -4.52 -12.89
C CYS A 128 -8.34 -5.04 -14.26
N VAL A 129 -9.30 -5.10 -15.18
CA VAL A 129 -9.10 -5.46 -16.60
C VAL A 129 -9.78 -4.41 -17.46
N ALA A 130 -9.17 -4.03 -18.56
CA ALA A 130 -9.77 -3.07 -19.50
C ALA A 130 -11.14 -3.57 -20.00
N LYS A 131 -12.11 -2.65 -20.16
CA LYS A 131 -13.51 -2.97 -20.44
C LYS A 131 -13.74 -3.74 -21.74
N ASP A 132 -12.87 -3.54 -22.70
CA ASP A 132 -12.88 -4.20 -24.02
C ASP A 132 -12.27 -5.61 -24.01
N HIS A 133 -11.69 -6.05 -22.90
CA HIS A 133 -11.05 -7.37 -22.73
C HIS A 133 -11.92 -8.34 -21.91
N ALA A 134 -13.20 -8.49 -22.26
CA ALA A 134 -14.16 -9.32 -21.51
C ALA A 134 -13.76 -10.81 -21.45
N GLU A 135 -13.16 -11.38 -22.48
CA GLU A 135 -12.68 -12.78 -22.46
C GLU A 135 -11.52 -12.97 -21.51
N LEU A 136 -10.61 -12.00 -21.43
CA LEU A 136 -9.52 -12.01 -20.47
C LEU A 136 -10.05 -11.95 -19.04
N GLN A 137 -11.00 -11.06 -18.77
CA GLN A 137 -11.66 -10.95 -17.46
C GLN A 137 -12.31 -12.28 -17.04
N GLN A 138 -13.05 -12.93 -17.93
CA GLN A 138 -13.67 -14.22 -17.66
C GLN A 138 -12.63 -15.31 -17.37
N SER A 139 -11.53 -15.33 -18.11
CA SER A 139 -10.45 -16.30 -17.93
C SER A 139 -9.72 -16.10 -16.60
N ILE A 140 -9.42 -14.86 -16.23
CA ILE A 140 -8.84 -14.51 -14.92
C ILE A 140 -9.80 -14.90 -13.78
N ASN A 141 -11.10 -14.56 -13.89
CA ASN A 141 -12.09 -14.92 -12.89
C ASN A 141 -12.26 -16.45 -12.75
N HIS A 142 -12.15 -17.18 -13.85
CA HIS A 142 -12.16 -18.65 -13.82
C HIS A 142 -10.92 -19.18 -13.08
N ALA A 143 -9.73 -18.66 -13.39
CA ALA A 143 -8.50 -19.04 -12.70
C ALA A 143 -8.58 -18.74 -11.19
N ILE A 144 -9.02 -17.55 -10.80
CA ILE A 144 -9.19 -17.18 -9.39
C ILE A 144 -10.14 -18.14 -8.67
N ARG A 145 -11.24 -18.54 -9.30
CA ARG A 145 -12.18 -19.50 -8.71
C ARG A 145 -11.52 -20.85 -8.46
N ILE A 146 -10.81 -21.40 -9.44
CA ILE A 146 -10.06 -22.67 -9.28
C ILE A 146 -9.05 -22.57 -8.15
N LEU A 147 -8.28 -21.46 -8.10
CA LEU A 147 -7.25 -21.25 -7.09
C LEU A 147 -7.83 -21.12 -5.68
N LYS A 148 -9.05 -20.49 -5.55
CA LYS A 148 -9.78 -20.43 -4.28
C LYS A 148 -10.31 -21.79 -3.85
N GLU A 149 -10.99 -22.50 -4.75
CA GLU A 149 -11.55 -23.83 -4.48
C GLU A 149 -10.48 -24.85 -4.06
N ASN A 150 -9.28 -24.74 -4.60
CA ASN A 150 -8.14 -25.59 -4.27
C ASN A 150 -7.30 -25.07 -3.08
N GLY A 151 -7.68 -23.96 -2.43
CA GLY A 151 -6.98 -23.37 -1.28
C GLY A 151 -5.62 -22.76 -1.60
N VAL A 152 -5.28 -22.56 -2.89
CA VAL A 152 -3.98 -22.01 -3.30
C VAL A 152 -3.85 -20.56 -2.87
N ILE A 153 -4.90 -19.74 -3.07
CA ILE A 153 -4.88 -18.32 -2.66
C ILE A 153 -4.71 -18.22 -1.14
N ASP A 154 -5.46 -18.98 -0.36
CA ASP A 154 -5.34 -18.98 1.10
C ASP A 154 -3.93 -19.39 1.54
N SER A 155 -3.35 -20.39 0.87
CA SER A 155 -1.97 -20.82 1.12
C SER A 155 -0.95 -19.73 0.83
N ILE A 156 -1.11 -18.98 -0.29
CA ILE A 156 -0.26 -17.84 -0.64
C ILE A 156 -0.38 -16.75 0.44
N VAL A 157 -1.60 -16.32 0.75
CA VAL A 157 -1.88 -15.27 1.74
C VAL A 157 -1.28 -15.64 3.10
N ASN A 158 -1.56 -16.83 3.62
CA ASN A 158 -1.07 -17.28 4.92
C ASN A 158 0.45 -17.31 4.99
N ARG A 159 1.14 -17.78 3.94
CA ARG A 159 2.60 -17.79 3.91
C ARG A 159 3.21 -16.40 4.08
N HIS A 160 2.66 -15.41 3.41
CA HIS A 160 3.17 -14.04 3.46
C HIS A 160 2.78 -13.33 4.77
N LEU A 161 1.57 -13.52 5.26
CA LEU A 161 1.09 -12.87 6.48
C LEU A 161 1.67 -13.48 7.76
N GLU A 162 1.79 -14.82 7.83
CA GLU A 162 2.24 -15.52 9.05
C GLU A 162 3.75 -15.49 9.24
N ARG A 163 4.53 -15.51 8.15
CA ARG A 163 5.99 -15.65 8.23
C ARG A 163 6.77 -14.36 8.03
N GLY A 164 6.16 -13.31 7.47
CA GLY A 164 6.89 -12.09 7.09
C GLY A 164 8.07 -12.36 6.14
N ILE A 165 8.08 -13.52 5.50
CA ILE A 165 9.10 -13.98 4.56
C ILE A 165 8.39 -14.24 3.24
N ALA A 166 8.83 -13.58 2.18
CA ALA A 166 8.40 -13.90 0.83
C ALA A 166 8.92 -15.30 0.46
N VAL A 167 8.05 -16.28 0.56
CA VAL A 167 8.31 -17.60 -0.03
C VAL A 167 7.67 -17.58 -1.40
N ALA A 168 8.48 -17.37 -2.43
CA ALA A 168 8.02 -17.33 -3.80
C ALA A 168 7.09 -18.51 -4.10
N TYR A 169 5.94 -18.24 -4.71
CA TYR A 169 5.14 -19.30 -5.31
C TYR A 169 6.02 -20.06 -6.29
N THR A 170 6.13 -21.37 -6.14
CA THR A 170 6.84 -22.20 -7.10
C THR A 170 5.80 -22.77 -8.04
N PRO A 171 5.71 -22.31 -9.30
CA PRO A 171 4.80 -22.87 -10.27
C PRO A 171 5.03 -24.39 -10.40
N LYS A 172 3.96 -25.15 -10.48
CA LYS A 172 4.04 -26.56 -10.89
C LYS A 172 4.28 -26.60 -12.39
N THR A 173 5.48 -26.24 -12.82
CA THR A 173 5.87 -26.04 -14.23
C THR A 173 5.79 -27.30 -15.08
N SER A 174 5.59 -28.50 -14.51
CA SER A 174 5.65 -29.78 -15.25
C SER A 174 4.32 -30.24 -15.87
N GLU A 175 3.18 -29.64 -15.52
CA GLU A 175 1.85 -30.14 -15.92
C GLU A 175 0.98 -29.14 -16.69
N VAL A 176 1.34 -27.85 -16.74
CA VAL A 176 0.52 -26.84 -17.41
C VAL A 176 0.90 -26.75 -18.89
N LYS A 177 0.01 -27.20 -19.76
CA LYS A 177 0.16 -27.04 -21.20
C LYS A 177 -0.03 -25.56 -21.55
N LYS A 178 1.05 -24.90 -22.03
CA LYS A 178 0.97 -23.52 -22.50
C LYS A 178 -0.04 -23.39 -23.65
N VAL A 179 -0.81 -22.30 -23.59
CA VAL A 179 -1.77 -21.99 -24.66
C VAL A 179 -1.04 -21.58 -25.94
N GLY A 180 -1.60 -21.99 -27.09
CA GLY A 180 -1.03 -21.63 -28.39
C GLY A 180 -1.33 -20.18 -28.78
N PRO A 181 -0.68 -19.69 -29.89
CA PRO A 181 -0.82 -18.32 -30.36
C PRO A 181 -2.28 -17.87 -30.62
N GLU A 182 -3.12 -18.77 -31.13
CA GLU A 182 -4.54 -18.48 -31.38
C GLU A 182 -5.32 -18.19 -30.09
N ALA A 183 -5.05 -18.96 -29.02
CA ALA A 183 -5.68 -18.72 -27.72
C ALA A 183 -5.16 -17.43 -27.06
N LEU A 184 -3.87 -17.11 -27.22
CA LEU A 184 -3.32 -15.83 -26.76
C LEU A 184 -3.99 -14.66 -27.47
N GLN A 185 -4.14 -14.75 -28.81
CA GLN A 185 -4.81 -13.70 -29.60
C GLN A 185 -6.26 -13.52 -29.17
N LYS A 186 -6.99 -14.60 -28.91
CA LYS A 186 -8.37 -14.56 -28.41
C LYS A 186 -8.49 -13.84 -27.07
N LEU A 187 -7.48 -13.97 -26.19
CA LEU A 187 -7.39 -13.27 -24.92
C LEU A 187 -6.87 -11.83 -25.06
N GLY A 188 -6.57 -11.35 -26.26
CA GLY A 188 -5.94 -10.05 -26.48
C GLY A 188 -4.47 -10.00 -26.05
N LEU A 189 -3.83 -11.14 -25.82
CA LEU A 189 -2.44 -11.25 -25.37
C LEU A 189 -1.50 -11.45 -26.57
N LYS A 190 -0.30 -10.86 -26.52
CA LYS A 190 0.75 -11.07 -27.54
C LYS A 190 1.60 -12.30 -27.18
N THR A 191 2.19 -12.32 -26.01
CA THR A 191 3.11 -13.38 -25.54
C THR A 191 2.89 -13.76 -24.09
N SER A 192 2.54 -12.79 -23.25
CA SER A 192 2.42 -12.94 -21.81
C SER A 192 1.23 -12.14 -21.26
N LEU A 193 0.76 -12.51 -20.09
CA LEU A 193 -0.19 -11.74 -19.31
C LEU A 193 0.61 -10.73 -18.47
N ARG A 194 0.39 -9.45 -18.70
CA ARG A 194 1.08 -8.38 -17.97
C ARG A 194 0.21 -7.87 -16.83
N PHE A 195 0.74 -7.89 -15.62
CA PHE A 195 0.15 -7.29 -14.42
C PHE A 195 0.92 -6.02 -14.07
N ALA A 196 0.22 -4.90 -14.02
CA ALA A 196 0.74 -3.66 -13.46
C ALA A 196 0.45 -3.62 -11.96
N THR A 197 1.43 -3.21 -11.19
CA THR A 197 1.33 -3.04 -9.74
C THR A 197 2.23 -1.91 -9.26
N ASN A 198 2.09 -1.48 -8.00
CA ASN A 198 3.00 -0.54 -7.36
C ASN A 198 3.82 -1.25 -6.29
N ALA A 199 5.05 -1.64 -6.64
CA ALA A 199 5.90 -2.52 -5.81
C ALA A 199 6.48 -1.84 -4.55
N THR A 200 5.62 -1.15 -3.79
CA THR A 200 5.95 -0.44 -2.54
C THR A 200 5.00 -0.79 -1.38
N PHE A 201 4.21 -1.87 -1.52
CA PHE A 201 3.09 -2.19 -0.64
C PHE A 201 3.24 -3.58 0.02
N GLU A 202 4.29 -3.75 0.83
CA GLU A 202 4.55 -5.02 1.55
C GLU A 202 3.40 -5.35 2.51
N PRO A 203 2.89 -6.60 2.53
CA PRO A 203 3.41 -7.84 1.92
C PRO A 203 2.78 -8.18 0.56
N PHE A 204 1.99 -7.30 -0.05
CA PHE A 204 1.27 -7.57 -1.29
C PHE A 204 2.19 -7.54 -2.50
N GLU A 205 2.93 -6.44 -2.73
CA GLU A 205 3.95 -6.31 -3.76
C GLU A 205 5.07 -5.37 -3.31
N TYR A 206 6.30 -5.83 -3.38
CA TYR A 206 7.46 -5.07 -2.95
C TYR A 206 8.76 -5.63 -3.53
N TYR A 207 9.82 -4.81 -3.49
CA TYR A 207 11.13 -5.27 -3.91
C TYR A 207 11.86 -6.03 -2.82
N GLN A 208 12.32 -7.26 -3.16
CA GLN A 208 13.23 -8.05 -2.35
C GLN A 208 14.36 -8.58 -3.23
N ASN A 209 15.62 -8.29 -2.88
CA ASN A 209 16.81 -8.71 -3.64
C ASN A 209 16.72 -8.35 -5.14
N GLY A 210 16.19 -7.17 -5.48
CA GLY A 210 16.05 -6.69 -6.85
C GLY A 210 14.93 -7.32 -7.67
N LYS A 211 14.07 -8.14 -7.04
CA LYS A 211 12.89 -8.73 -7.68
C LYS A 211 11.62 -8.23 -6.99
N ILE A 212 10.55 -8.10 -7.77
CA ILE A 212 9.22 -7.85 -7.23
C ILE A 212 8.67 -9.16 -6.71
N VAL A 213 8.25 -9.17 -5.46
CA VAL A 213 7.71 -10.34 -4.74
C VAL A 213 6.49 -9.92 -3.91
N GLY A 214 5.72 -10.88 -3.41
CA GLY A 214 4.58 -10.63 -2.54
C GLY A 214 3.36 -11.45 -2.90
N ILE A 215 2.27 -11.22 -2.17
CA ILE A 215 1.01 -11.94 -2.34
C ILE A 215 0.49 -11.79 -3.77
N ASP A 216 0.46 -10.57 -4.29
CA ASP A 216 -0.12 -10.25 -5.59
C ASP A 216 0.72 -10.84 -6.72
N VAL A 217 2.04 -10.85 -6.57
CA VAL A 217 2.96 -11.50 -7.53
C VAL A 217 2.74 -13.01 -7.57
N ASP A 218 2.61 -13.66 -6.41
CA ASP A 218 2.36 -15.09 -6.34
C ASP A 218 0.98 -15.47 -6.88
N VAL A 219 -0.05 -14.66 -6.59
CA VAL A 219 -1.41 -14.83 -7.15
C VAL A 219 -1.40 -14.65 -8.67
N ALA A 220 -0.71 -13.62 -9.18
CA ALA A 220 -0.60 -13.39 -10.63
C ALA A 220 0.06 -14.57 -11.34
N ASN A 221 1.16 -15.08 -10.79
CA ASN A 221 1.84 -16.26 -11.32
C ASN A 221 0.94 -17.50 -11.29
N ALA A 222 0.20 -17.73 -10.20
CA ALA A 222 -0.74 -18.83 -10.09
C ALA A 222 -1.89 -18.73 -11.12
N ILE A 223 -2.38 -17.52 -11.38
CA ILE A 223 -3.36 -17.27 -12.45
C ILE A 223 -2.75 -17.64 -13.82
N GLY A 224 -1.53 -17.18 -14.09
CA GLY A 224 -0.82 -17.53 -15.32
C GLY A 224 -0.67 -19.04 -15.51
N ASP A 225 -0.34 -19.76 -14.44
CA ASP A 225 -0.25 -21.22 -14.47
C ASP A 225 -1.59 -21.89 -14.82
N VAL A 226 -2.70 -21.47 -14.21
CA VAL A 226 -4.04 -22.00 -14.54
C VAL A 226 -4.42 -21.69 -15.98
N MET A 227 -4.09 -20.50 -16.46
CA MET A 227 -4.37 -20.05 -17.83
C MET A 227 -3.39 -20.64 -18.87
N GLY A 228 -2.25 -21.20 -18.45
CA GLY A 228 -1.19 -21.69 -19.33
C GLY A 228 -0.43 -20.58 -20.06
N VAL A 229 -0.32 -19.38 -19.46
CA VAL A 229 0.38 -18.22 -20.02
C VAL A 229 1.53 -17.77 -19.12
N ASP A 230 2.58 -17.21 -19.72
CA ASP A 230 3.64 -16.57 -18.96
C ASP A 230 3.13 -15.26 -18.36
N VAL A 231 3.66 -14.87 -17.19
CA VAL A 231 3.30 -13.64 -16.47
C VAL A 231 4.49 -12.69 -16.45
N GLU A 232 4.21 -11.43 -16.68
CA GLU A 232 5.15 -10.32 -16.54
C GLU A 232 4.58 -9.32 -15.53
N ILE A 233 5.35 -9.00 -14.49
CA ILE A 233 4.97 -8.01 -13.47
C ILE A 233 5.64 -6.69 -13.80
N LEU A 234 4.83 -5.63 -13.89
CA LEU A 234 5.27 -4.28 -14.22
C LEU A 234 5.07 -3.37 -13.01
N ASP A 235 6.15 -2.74 -12.54
CA ASP A 235 6.09 -1.72 -11.49
C ASP A 235 5.79 -0.34 -12.07
N MET A 236 4.82 0.36 -11.51
CA MET A 236 4.47 1.74 -11.86
C MET A 236 3.81 2.47 -10.69
N GLU A 237 3.68 3.78 -10.79
CA GLU A 237 2.96 4.58 -9.79
C GLU A 237 1.50 4.14 -9.71
N PHE A 238 0.96 4.03 -8.48
CA PHE A 238 -0.35 3.41 -8.23
C PHE A 238 -1.49 4.14 -8.95
N ASP A 239 -1.49 5.47 -8.94
CA ASP A 239 -2.51 6.29 -9.59
C ASP A 239 -2.47 6.22 -11.13
N ALA A 240 -1.34 5.80 -11.71
CA ALA A 240 -1.17 5.62 -13.14
C ALA A 240 -1.68 4.25 -13.65
N ILE A 241 -1.84 3.24 -12.78
CA ILE A 241 -2.18 1.85 -13.18
C ILE A 241 -3.50 1.80 -13.96
N ILE A 242 -4.51 2.53 -13.51
CA ILE A 242 -5.86 2.48 -14.14
C ILE A 242 -5.90 3.22 -15.48
N THR A 243 -4.96 4.12 -15.72
CA THR A 243 -4.93 4.96 -16.93
C THR A 243 -3.90 4.51 -17.96
N SER A 244 -3.11 3.47 -17.67
CA SER A 244 -2.04 2.94 -18.52
C SER A 244 -2.50 1.96 -19.62
#